data_6129d030ab3ddb7e79f4b33f58119ad1
#
_entry.id   6129d030ab3ddb7e79f4b33f58119ad1
#
_cell.length_a   1.000
_cell.length_b   1.000
_cell.length_c   1.000
_cell.angle_alpha   90.00
_cell.angle_beta   90.00
_cell.angle_gamma   90.00
#
_symmetry.space_group_name_H-M   'P 1'
#
loop_
_entity.id
_entity.type
_entity.pdbx_description
1 polymer ?
#
loop_
_entity_poly.entity_id
_entity_poly.type
_entity_poly.pdbx_seq_one_letter_code
_entity_poly.pdbx_strand_id
1 'polypeptide(L)'
;MFKGFFGNPVLRGGSIALRPGRVHALLGENGAGKSTLINLLSGALPPDSGNIVLEGAALSRLNPAQARKAGIAVIQQELSLTPELSIAENIGLGAYPRRFGLIDYKALHGEALAVCKRVGLTEPLETPVGTLSLGRRQMVEIAKALFRKPRVLILDEPTSSLSAHEAGVLSSLVLKLRDEGVALLYISHRLNEIRSLCSHVTVLKDGVVTADQSLSNSDPEELVRLMVGRDTGDLFPAWRTSATGEKRIHIRGMSAGMAQNVDMDANAGEIIGIGGLVGQGQEDFLLGLYGALPTAAREAIVCGNNGLFKSVGAANAAGLAYVPADRKREGLVLPHSIASNLLLPSLDRYTRHGLRNTANEQRVVAKLAERLTIRGDTARPVQALSGGNQQKVALAKWLPLEPTILLLNDPTRGVDIETKREIYLMLRRFADEGKLVVLLSSDTPELVHLCDRVMVFREGRIVATLKHGDLSEEAIVRAAMGLKSSRKAA
;
A
#
# COMPACT_ATOMS: atom_id res chain seq x y z
N MET A 1 -16.14 -19.92 -12.55
CA MET A 1 -14.86 -20.62 -12.26
C MET A 1 -14.80 -20.97 -10.78
N PHE A 2 -14.28 -22.16 -10.47
CA PHE A 2 -14.08 -22.65 -9.10
C PHE A 2 -12.58 -22.92 -8.89
N LYS A 3 -12.07 -22.58 -7.70
CA LYS A 3 -10.68 -22.85 -7.30
C LYS A 3 -10.55 -22.97 -5.79
N GLY A 4 -9.91 -24.05 -5.34
CA GLY A 4 -9.56 -24.25 -3.93
C GLY A 4 -8.07 -24.54 -3.75
N PHE A 5 -7.58 -24.40 -2.51
CA PHE A 5 -6.22 -24.74 -2.09
C PHE A 5 -6.27 -25.54 -0.79
N PHE A 6 -5.64 -26.68 -0.78
CA PHE A 6 -5.57 -27.55 0.41
C PHE A 6 -6.94 -27.83 1.06
N GLY A 7 -7.97 -28.06 0.21
CA GLY A 7 -9.34 -28.33 0.67
C GLY A 7 -10.18 -27.09 1.00
N ASN A 8 -9.60 -25.88 0.99
CA ASN A 8 -10.33 -24.64 1.24
C ASN A 8 -10.74 -23.99 -0.10
N PRO A 9 -12.04 -23.83 -0.39
CA PRO A 9 -12.51 -23.16 -1.60
C PRO A 9 -12.25 -21.66 -1.51
N VAL A 10 -11.54 -21.10 -2.51
CA VAL A 10 -11.23 -19.66 -2.62
C VAL A 10 -12.12 -18.98 -3.66
N LEU A 11 -12.42 -19.64 -4.78
CA LEU A 11 -13.44 -19.19 -5.74
C LEU A 11 -14.57 -20.22 -5.80
N ARG A 12 -15.80 -19.73 -5.64
CA ARG A 12 -17.03 -20.54 -5.53
C ARG A 12 -18.04 -20.18 -6.61
N GLY A 13 -17.59 -20.16 -7.87
CA GLY A 13 -18.45 -19.77 -9.01
C GLY A 13 -18.17 -18.34 -9.51
N GLY A 14 -16.98 -17.81 -9.29
CA GLY A 14 -16.59 -16.48 -9.81
C GLY A 14 -16.79 -16.40 -11.33
N SER A 15 -17.54 -15.40 -11.81
CA SER A 15 -17.78 -15.11 -13.22
C SER A 15 -17.57 -13.63 -13.48
N ILE A 16 -16.92 -13.32 -14.59
CA ILE A 16 -16.70 -11.94 -15.05
C ILE A 16 -16.76 -11.89 -16.58
N ALA A 17 -17.37 -10.85 -17.13
CA ALA A 17 -17.46 -10.63 -18.56
C ALA A 17 -16.81 -9.29 -18.95
N LEU A 18 -15.66 -9.36 -19.60
CA LEU A 18 -14.96 -8.18 -20.11
C LEU A 18 -15.40 -7.89 -21.55
N ARG A 19 -15.59 -6.64 -21.88
CA ARG A 19 -15.99 -6.21 -23.22
C ARG A 19 -14.95 -5.29 -23.85
N PRO A 20 -14.65 -5.44 -25.15
CA PRO A 20 -13.77 -4.53 -25.88
C PRO A 20 -14.23 -3.06 -25.72
N GLY A 21 -13.27 -2.14 -25.61
CA GLY A 21 -13.54 -0.72 -25.44
C GLY A 21 -14.20 -0.33 -24.11
N ARG A 22 -14.03 -1.15 -23.07
CA ARG A 22 -14.54 -0.86 -21.73
C ARG A 22 -13.46 -1.06 -20.66
N VAL A 23 -13.52 -0.21 -19.65
CA VAL A 23 -12.77 -0.40 -18.40
C VAL A 23 -13.72 -0.99 -17.37
N HIS A 24 -13.46 -2.19 -16.94
CA HIS A 24 -14.24 -2.97 -16.00
C HIS A 24 -13.50 -3.03 -14.66
N ALA A 25 -14.12 -2.58 -13.58
CA ALA A 25 -13.57 -2.67 -12.24
C ALA A 25 -13.80 -4.04 -11.63
N LEU A 26 -12.79 -4.62 -10.97
CA LEU A 26 -12.96 -5.76 -10.08
C LEU A 26 -12.69 -5.30 -8.66
N LEU A 27 -13.75 -5.25 -7.86
CA LEU A 27 -13.71 -4.87 -6.47
C LEU A 27 -13.87 -6.08 -5.55
N GLY A 28 -13.49 -5.93 -4.30
CA GLY A 28 -13.63 -6.91 -3.24
C GLY A 28 -12.52 -6.78 -2.21
N GLU A 29 -12.74 -7.31 -1.04
CA GLU A 29 -11.75 -7.31 0.05
C GLU A 29 -10.52 -8.16 -0.26
N ASN A 30 -9.46 -7.97 0.53
CA ASN A 30 -8.30 -8.86 0.45
C ASN A 30 -8.72 -10.26 0.92
N GLY A 31 -8.35 -11.27 0.13
CA GLY A 31 -8.83 -12.64 0.37
C GLY A 31 -10.15 -13.00 -0.34
N ALA A 32 -10.86 -12.05 -0.94
CA ALA A 32 -12.08 -12.31 -1.70
C ALA A 32 -11.90 -13.21 -2.93
N GLY A 33 -10.64 -13.46 -3.35
CA GLY A 33 -10.32 -14.31 -4.49
C GLY A 33 -9.90 -13.55 -5.76
N LYS A 34 -9.70 -12.21 -5.70
CA LYS A 34 -9.30 -11.38 -6.86
C LYS A 34 -8.01 -11.88 -7.50
N SER A 35 -6.92 -12.01 -6.72
CA SER A 35 -5.62 -12.49 -7.21
C SER A 35 -5.70 -13.93 -7.75
N THR A 36 -6.55 -14.77 -7.17
CA THR A 36 -6.82 -16.10 -7.69
C THR A 36 -7.50 -16.04 -9.06
N LEU A 37 -8.50 -15.17 -9.21
CA LEU A 37 -9.17 -14.94 -10.49
C LEU A 37 -8.19 -14.44 -11.56
N ILE A 38 -7.32 -13.47 -11.22
CA ILE A 38 -6.27 -12.95 -12.11
C ILE A 38 -5.32 -14.07 -12.52
N ASN A 39 -4.86 -14.90 -11.58
CA ASN A 39 -3.96 -16.02 -11.86
C ASN A 39 -4.61 -17.09 -12.73
N LEU A 40 -5.91 -17.32 -12.64
CA LEU A 40 -6.66 -18.18 -13.56
C LEU A 40 -6.71 -17.56 -14.97
N LEU A 41 -7.02 -16.26 -15.09
CA LEU A 41 -7.09 -15.54 -16.37
C LEU A 41 -5.73 -15.44 -17.06
N SER A 42 -4.64 -15.32 -16.30
CA SER A 42 -3.26 -15.30 -16.81
C SER A 42 -2.70 -16.68 -17.15
N GLY A 43 -3.41 -17.76 -16.78
CA GLY A 43 -2.93 -19.12 -16.92
C GLY A 43 -1.83 -19.53 -15.94
N ALA A 44 -1.55 -18.72 -14.91
CA ALA A 44 -0.61 -19.05 -13.84
C ALA A 44 -1.15 -20.17 -12.94
N LEU A 45 -2.48 -20.29 -12.83
CA LEU A 45 -3.17 -21.36 -12.13
C LEU A 45 -4.21 -22.02 -13.04
N PRO A 46 -4.38 -23.35 -13.03
CA PRO A 46 -5.51 -24.00 -13.67
C PRO A 46 -6.77 -23.90 -12.78
N PRO A 47 -7.96 -23.69 -13.35
CA PRO A 47 -9.21 -23.81 -12.62
C PRO A 47 -9.48 -25.29 -12.23
N ASP A 48 -10.17 -25.48 -11.11
CA ASP A 48 -10.65 -26.82 -10.72
C ASP A 48 -11.91 -27.20 -11.52
N SER A 49 -12.75 -26.18 -11.83
CA SER A 49 -13.85 -26.30 -12.80
C SER A 49 -14.25 -24.94 -13.35
N GLY A 50 -14.97 -24.94 -14.45
CA GLY A 50 -15.36 -23.74 -15.20
C GLY A 50 -14.48 -23.49 -16.42
N ASN A 51 -14.83 -22.49 -17.24
CA ASN A 51 -14.23 -22.22 -18.52
C ASN A 51 -13.82 -20.76 -18.66
N ILE A 52 -12.73 -20.52 -19.38
CA ILE A 52 -12.34 -19.18 -19.85
C ILE A 52 -12.66 -19.16 -21.35
N VAL A 53 -13.45 -18.17 -21.76
CA VAL A 53 -13.83 -17.97 -23.17
C VAL A 53 -13.30 -16.62 -23.62
N LEU A 54 -12.57 -16.59 -24.73
CA LEU A 54 -12.07 -15.38 -25.37
C LEU A 54 -12.57 -15.32 -26.80
N GLU A 55 -13.33 -14.28 -27.16
CA GLU A 55 -13.90 -14.09 -28.50
C GLU A 55 -14.70 -15.33 -29.01
N GLY A 56 -15.44 -15.96 -28.11
CA GLY A 56 -16.24 -17.16 -28.40
C GLY A 56 -15.48 -18.48 -28.39
N ALA A 57 -14.13 -18.46 -28.31
CA ALA A 57 -13.30 -19.65 -28.23
C ALA A 57 -12.99 -20.03 -26.76
N ALA A 58 -13.28 -21.29 -26.39
CA ALA A 58 -12.92 -21.80 -25.07
C ALA A 58 -11.39 -22.04 -24.99
N LEU A 59 -10.74 -21.42 -24.02
CA LEU A 59 -9.33 -21.60 -23.72
C LEU A 59 -9.15 -22.75 -22.74
N SER A 60 -8.99 -23.98 -23.27
CA SER A 60 -8.70 -25.15 -22.45
C SER A 60 -7.21 -25.21 -22.08
N ARG A 61 -6.91 -25.59 -20.82
CA ARG A 61 -5.53 -25.76 -20.30
C ARG A 61 -4.65 -24.51 -20.50
N LEU A 62 -5.18 -23.33 -20.13
CA LEU A 62 -4.46 -22.09 -20.26
C LEU A 62 -3.19 -22.12 -19.40
N ASN A 63 -2.05 -21.84 -20.02
CA ASN A 63 -0.80 -21.53 -19.33
C ASN A 63 -0.35 -20.10 -19.68
N PRO A 64 0.64 -19.52 -18.97
CA PRO A 64 1.04 -18.12 -19.19
C PRO A 64 1.48 -17.81 -20.62
N ALA A 65 2.09 -18.77 -21.32
CA ALA A 65 2.52 -18.58 -22.72
C ALA A 65 1.29 -18.56 -23.66
N GLN A 66 0.32 -19.44 -23.44
CA GLN A 66 -0.93 -19.49 -24.21
C GLN A 66 -1.81 -18.27 -23.94
N ALA A 67 -1.92 -17.81 -22.66
CA ALA A 67 -2.63 -16.58 -22.32
C ALA A 67 -2.05 -15.37 -23.05
N ARG A 68 -0.71 -15.23 -23.05
CA ARG A 68 -0.03 -14.18 -23.80
C ARG A 68 -0.27 -14.25 -25.31
N LYS A 69 -0.20 -15.46 -25.91
CA LYS A 69 -0.49 -15.65 -27.34
C LYS A 69 -1.94 -15.31 -27.69
N ALA A 70 -2.87 -15.57 -26.77
CA ALA A 70 -4.29 -15.19 -26.91
C ALA A 70 -4.52 -13.67 -26.76
N GLY A 71 -3.49 -12.92 -26.36
CA GLY A 71 -3.57 -11.46 -26.17
C GLY A 71 -4.02 -11.05 -24.80
N ILE A 72 -3.85 -11.89 -23.77
CA ILE A 72 -4.09 -11.53 -22.37
C ILE A 72 -2.75 -11.10 -21.75
N ALA A 73 -2.68 -9.85 -21.27
CA ALA A 73 -1.56 -9.32 -20.50
C ALA A 73 -2.01 -8.93 -19.09
N VAL A 74 -1.12 -9.17 -18.12
CA VAL A 74 -1.37 -8.83 -16.71
C VAL A 74 -0.20 -8.01 -16.20
N ILE A 75 -0.53 -6.88 -15.58
CA ILE A 75 0.37 -6.07 -14.78
C ILE A 75 0.04 -6.39 -13.34
N GLN A 76 0.96 -7.05 -12.66
CA GLN A 76 0.79 -7.48 -11.26
C GLN A 76 1.21 -6.38 -10.30
N GLN A 77 0.77 -6.47 -9.06
CA GLN A 77 1.16 -5.56 -7.98
C GLN A 77 2.67 -5.61 -7.69
N GLU A 78 3.29 -6.80 -7.80
CA GLU A 78 4.74 -6.97 -7.71
C GLU A 78 5.35 -6.94 -9.13
N LEU A 79 6.40 -6.12 -9.32
CA LEU A 79 7.04 -5.96 -10.63
C LEU A 79 7.78 -7.22 -11.04
N SER A 80 7.64 -7.61 -12.32
CA SER A 80 8.30 -8.78 -12.92
C SER A 80 9.49 -8.37 -13.80
N LEU A 81 10.23 -7.32 -13.39
CA LEU A 81 11.38 -6.79 -14.12
C LEU A 81 12.69 -7.41 -13.62
N THR A 82 13.64 -7.53 -14.52
CA THR A 82 15.01 -7.95 -14.22
C THR A 82 15.87 -6.70 -14.04
N PRO A 83 16.35 -6.39 -12.80
CA PRO A 83 17.00 -5.12 -12.48
C PRO A 83 18.27 -4.83 -13.31
N GLU A 84 19.01 -5.87 -13.68
CA GLU A 84 20.27 -5.80 -14.40
C GLU A 84 20.10 -5.53 -15.90
N LEU A 85 18.92 -5.85 -16.45
CA LEU A 85 18.62 -5.62 -17.86
C LEU A 85 18.20 -4.18 -18.11
N SER A 86 18.47 -3.70 -19.33
CA SER A 86 18.02 -2.40 -19.81
C SER A 86 16.50 -2.31 -19.96
N ILE A 87 15.98 -1.09 -20.13
CA ILE A 87 14.57 -0.84 -20.43
C ILE A 87 14.13 -1.61 -21.67
N ALA A 88 14.89 -1.55 -22.78
CA ALA A 88 14.56 -2.23 -24.03
C ALA A 88 14.51 -3.75 -23.84
N GLU A 89 15.49 -4.33 -23.16
CA GLU A 89 15.57 -5.76 -22.92
C GLU A 89 14.43 -6.24 -22.02
N ASN A 90 14.10 -5.50 -20.95
CA ASN A 90 12.94 -5.83 -20.12
C ASN A 90 11.62 -5.79 -20.90
N ILE A 91 11.42 -4.75 -21.73
CA ILE A 91 10.21 -4.62 -22.57
C ILE A 91 10.09 -5.80 -23.53
N GLY A 92 11.17 -6.18 -24.20
CA GLY A 92 11.20 -7.28 -25.17
C GLY A 92 11.23 -8.68 -24.54
N LEU A 93 11.45 -8.79 -23.22
CA LEU A 93 11.67 -10.07 -22.54
C LEU A 93 10.52 -11.08 -22.80
N GLY A 94 10.90 -12.21 -23.44
CA GLY A 94 9.96 -13.26 -23.85
C GLY A 94 9.11 -12.94 -25.10
N ALA A 95 9.43 -11.83 -25.81
CA ALA A 95 8.78 -11.44 -27.08
C ALA A 95 9.76 -10.71 -28.02
N TYR A 96 11.06 -11.02 -27.95
CA TYR A 96 12.07 -10.38 -28.79
C TYR A 96 11.74 -10.54 -30.28
N PRO A 97 11.73 -9.43 -31.06
CA PRO A 97 11.67 -9.52 -32.52
C PRO A 97 12.83 -10.36 -33.05
N ARG A 98 12.56 -11.20 -34.03
CA ARG A 98 13.58 -12.09 -34.61
C ARG A 98 13.65 -11.91 -36.10
N ARG A 99 14.88 -11.90 -36.61
CA ARG A 99 15.17 -11.92 -38.01
C ARG A 99 16.19 -13.04 -38.29
N PHE A 100 15.84 -13.97 -39.16
CA PHE A 100 16.66 -15.18 -39.47
C PHE A 100 17.05 -15.99 -38.21
N GLY A 101 16.16 -16.08 -37.21
CA GLY A 101 16.41 -16.83 -35.98
C GLY A 101 17.18 -16.06 -34.88
N LEU A 102 17.83 -14.93 -35.21
CA LEU A 102 18.55 -14.07 -34.30
C LEU A 102 17.65 -12.91 -33.79
N ILE A 103 18.00 -12.35 -32.66
CA ILE A 103 17.28 -11.15 -32.10
C ILE A 103 17.56 -9.96 -33.01
N ASP A 104 16.50 -9.29 -33.45
CA ASP A 104 16.59 -8.02 -34.19
C ASP A 104 16.56 -6.86 -33.20
N TYR A 105 17.73 -6.44 -32.73
CA TYR A 105 17.86 -5.33 -31.78
C TYR A 105 17.38 -3.99 -32.37
N LYS A 106 17.47 -3.77 -33.68
CA LYS A 106 16.99 -2.56 -34.32
C LYS A 106 15.46 -2.47 -34.25
N ALA A 107 14.78 -3.57 -34.55
CA ALA A 107 13.33 -3.66 -34.41
C ALA A 107 12.92 -3.53 -32.94
N LEU A 108 13.62 -4.21 -32.00
CA LEU A 108 13.38 -4.13 -30.59
C LEU A 108 13.44 -2.67 -30.09
N HIS A 109 14.51 -1.95 -30.40
CA HIS A 109 14.67 -0.56 -29.98
C HIS A 109 13.59 0.36 -30.59
N GLY A 110 13.24 0.19 -31.85
CA GLY A 110 12.19 0.97 -32.51
C GLY A 110 10.82 0.76 -31.85
N GLU A 111 10.44 -0.49 -31.60
CA GLU A 111 9.17 -0.83 -30.98
C GLU A 111 9.15 -0.45 -29.49
N ALA A 112 10.26 -0.68 -28.76
CA ALA A 112 10.40 -0.27 -27.36
C ALA A 112 10.27 1.25 -27.19
N LEU A 113 10.90 2.04 -28.07
CA LEU A 113 10.80 3.50 -28.04
C LEU A 113 9.36 3.96 -28.26
N ALA A 114 8.62 3.31 -29.15
CA ALA A 114 7.23 3.64 -29.43
C ALA A 114 6.33 3.43 -28.18
N VAL A 115 6.50 2.29 -27.47
CA VAL A 115 5.71 2.05 -26.24
C VAL A 115 6.18 2.91 -25.08
N CYS A 116 7.48 3.19 -24.93
CA CYS A 116 8.02 4.13 -23.93
C CYS A 116 7.40 5.53 -24.07
N LYS A 117 7.30 6.05 -25.28
CA LYS A 117 6.61 7.32 -25.54
C LYS A 117 5.15 7.31 -25.13
N ARG A 118 4.44 6.18 -25.34
CA ARG A 118 3.02 6.04 -24.96
C ARG A 118 2.81 6.10 -23.44
N VAL A 119 3.76 5.59 -22.67
CA VAL A 119 3.72 5.57 -21.19
C VAL A 119 4.45 6.74 -20.54
N GLY A 120 4.98 7.69 -21.31
CA GLY A 120 5.70 8.86 -20.79
C GLY A 120 7.07 8.54 -20.19
N LEU A 121 7.71 7.46 -20.62
CA LEU A 121 9.12 7.16 -20.31
C LEU A 121 10.02 7.94 -21.23
N THR A 122 10.96 8.71 -20.64
CA THR A 122 11.91 9.57 -21.35
C THR A 122 13.36 9.12 -21.20
N GLU A 123 13.61 8.13 -20.33
CA GLU A 123 14.94 7.59 -20.08
C GLU A 123 15.49 6.87 -21.33
N PRO A 124 16.82 6.87 -21.52
CA PRO A 124 17.47 6.10 -22.57
C PRO A 124 17.12 4.62 -22.45
N LEU A 125 16.88 3.94 -23.58
CA LEU A 125 16.46 2.54 -23.61
C LEU A 125 17.50 1.57 -23.02
N GLU A 126 18.76 1.98 -22.99
CA GLU A 126 19.91 1.25 -22.46
C GLU A 126 20.01 1.33 -20.92
N THR A 127 19.22 2.18 -20.29
CA THR A 127 19.26 2.39 -18.84
C THR A 127 18.88 1.10 -18.11
N PRO A 128 19.71 0.59 -17.19
CA PRO A 128 19.36 -0.56 -16.35
C PRO A 128 18.15 -0.25 -15.49
N VAL A 129 17.15 -1.13 -15.50
CA VAL A 129 15.87 -0.90 -14.78
C VAL A 129 16.09 -0.80 -13.26
N GLY A 130 17.12 -1.46 -12.72
CA GLY A 130 17.49 -1.39 -11.30
C GLY A 130 17.81 0.01 -10.80
N THR A 131 18.23 0.95 -11.67
CA THR A 131 18.60 2.33 -11.32
C THR A 131 17.38 3.27 -11.27
N LEU A 132 16.24 2.84 -11.79
CA LEU A 132 15.04 3.64 -11.86
C LEU A 132 14.28 3.69 -10.53
N SER A 133 13.56 4.78 -10.29
CA SER A 133 12.60 4.87 -9.19
C SER A 133 11.50 3.82 -9.33
N LEU A 134 10.81 3.49 -8.24
CA LEU A 134 9.74 2.48 -8.24
C LEU A 134 8.62 2.85 -9.22
N GLY A 135 8.21 4.13 -9.28
CA GLY A 135 7.20 4.61 -10.24
C GLY A 135 7.65 4.43 -11.69
N ARG A 136 8.92 4.77 -12.00
CA ARG A 136 9.45 4.58 -13.37
C ARG A 136 9.54 3.10 -13.74
N ARG A 137 9.90 2.23 -12.81
CA ARG A 137 9.85 0.75 -13.03
C ARG A 137 8.43 0.29 -13.33
N GLN A 138 7.44 0.81 -12.62
CA GLN A 138 6.03 0.51 -12.90
C GLN A 138 5.67 0.89 -14.35
N MET A 139 6.13 2.06 -14.83
CA MET A 139 5.89 2.47 -16.21
C MET A 139 6.60 1.56 -17.23
N VAL A 140 7.79 1.01 -16.91
CA VAL A 140 8.47 -0.01 -17.73
C VAL A 140 7.65 -1.32 -17.79
N GLU A 141 7.07 -1.77 -16.67
CA GLU A 141 6.20 -2.96 -16.64
C GLU A 141 4.94 -2.76 -17.51
N ILE A 142 4.36 -1.57 -17.48
CA ILE A 142 3.22 -1.21 -18.34
C ILE A 142 3.66 -1.20 -19.82
N ALA A 143 4.82 -0.61 -20.15
CA ALA A 143 5.37 -0.62 -21.49
C ALA A 143 5.61 -2.05 -22.03
N LYS A 144 6.15 -2.94 -21.17
CA LYS A 144 6.35 -4.37 -21.47
C LYS A 144 5.04 -5.09 -21.79
N ALA A 145 3.97 -4.79 -21.04
CA ALA A 145 2.65 -5.35 -21.33
C ALA A 145 2.10 -4.85 -22.67
N LEU A 146 2.25 -3.56 -22.98
CA LEU A 146 1.75 -2.93 -24.21
C LEU A 146 2.55 -3.32 -25.46
N PHE A 147 3.84 -3.64 -25.31
CA PHE A 147 4.69 -4.13 -26.40
C PHE A 147 4.09 -5.35 -27.11
N ARG A 148 3.33 -6.16 -26.36
CA ARG A 148 2.67 -7.37 -26.83
C ARG A 148 1.32 -7.14 -27.50
N LYS A 149 0.86 -5.86 -27.60
CA LYS A 149 -0.42 -5.45 -28.20
C LYS A 149 -1.61 -6.27 -27.64
N PRO A 150 -1.88 -6.18 -26.34
CA PRO A 150 -2.89 -7.03 -25.70
C PRO A 150 -4.31 -6.69 -26.17
N ARG A 151 -5.17 -7.72 -26.28
CA ARG A 151 -6.62 -7.60 -26.45
C ARG A 151 -7.32 -7.40 -25.10
N VAL A 152 -6.79 -8.06 -24.07
CA VAL A 152 -7.24 -7.94 -22.68
C VAL A 152 -6.05 -7.51 -21.84
N LEU A 153 -6.17 -6.39 -21.13
CA LEU A 153 -5.16 -5.90 -20.20
C LEU A 153 -5.73 -5.88 -18.78
N ILE A 154 -5.10 -6.61 -17.89
CA ILE A 154 -5.44 -6.68 -16.47
C ILE A 154 -4.43 -5.84 -15.70
N LEU A 155 -4.93 -4.87 -14.93
CA LEU A 155 -4.12 -3.98 -14.10
C LEU A 155 -4.45 -4.23 -12.63
N ASP A 156 -3.52 -4.80 -11.88
CA ASP A 156 -3.69 -5.11 -10.45
C ASP A 156 -2.98 -4.05 -9.60
N GLU A 157 -3.74 -3.14 -9.01
CA GLU A 157 -3.30 -2.00 -8.21
C GLU A 157 -2.18 -1.15 -8.86
N PRO A 158 -2.33 -0.73 -10.13
CA PRO A 158 -1.23 -0.19 -10.92
C PRO A 158 -0.71 1.17 -10.41
N THR A 159 -1.47 1.88 -9.56
CA THR A 159 -1.14 3.22 -9.04
C THR A 159 -0.52 3.19 -7.64
N SER A 160 -0.38 2.02 -7.03
CA SER A 160 0.07 1.89 -5.62
C SER A 160 1.49 2.46 -5.37
N SER A 161 2.33 2.51 -6.39
CA SER A 161 3.71 3.00 -6.34
C SER A 161 3.97 4.27 -7.18
N LEU A 162 2.92 4.84 -7.78
CA LEU A 162 3.02 6.00 -8.67
C LEU A 162 2.82 7.32 -7.91
N SER A 163 3.57 8.34 -8.34
CA SER A 163 3.27 9.73 -7.98
C SER A 163 1.94 10.19 -8.60
N ALA A 164 1.38 11.29 -8.12
CA ALA A 164 0.14 11.86 -8.67
C ALA A 164 0.26 12.17 -10.17
N HIS A 165 1.42 12.64 -10.62
CA HIS A 165 1.68 12.91 -12.04
C HIS A 165 1.69 11.61 -12.87
N GLU A 166 2.42 10.59 -12.42
CA GLU A 166 2.48 9.29 -13.11
C GLU A 166 1.12 8.59 -13.13
N ALA A 167 0.36 8.67 -12.04
CA ALA A 167 -1.01 8.17 -11.98
C ALA A 167 -1.92 8.87 -13.00
N GLY A 168 -1.77 10.19 -13.20
CA GLY A 168 -2.46 10.94 -14.25
C GLY A 168 -2.09 10.48 -15.66
N VAL A 169 -0.81 10.22 -15.92
CA VAL A 169 -0.34 9.66 -17.20
C VAL A 169 -0.94 8.28 -17.43
N LEU A 170 -0.94 7.40 -16.42
CA LEU A 170 -1.54 6.07 -16.52
C LEU A 170 -3.06 6.16 -16.78
N SER A 171 -3.78 7.03 -16.07
CA SER A 171 -5.22 7.22 -16.27
C SER A 171 -5.53 7.63 -17.72
N SER A 172 -4.77 8.58 -18.28
CA SER A 172 -4.89 9.00 -19.66
C SER A 172 -4.59 7.86 -20.65
N LEU A 173 -3.61 7.02 -20.34
CA LEU A 173 -3.27 5.84 -21.13
C LEU A 173 -4.39 4.79 -21.11
N VAL A 174 -4.96 4.51 -19.94
CA VAL A 174 -6.10 3.56 -19.79
C VAL A 174 -7.28 3.99 -20.65
N LEU A 175 -7.61 5.28 -20.66
CA LEU A 175 -8.68 5.82 -21.49
C LEU A 175 -8.36 5.69 -22.99
N LYS A 176 -7.12 5.95 -23.42
CA LYS A 176 -6.70 5.73 -24.82
C LYS A 176 -6.79 4.28 -25.24
N LEU A 177 -6.34 3.35 -24.38
CA LEU A 177 -6.43 1.90 -24.67
C LEU A 177 -7.90 1.44 -24.78
N ARG A 178 -8.78 1.98 -23.93
CA ARG A 178 -10.21 1.76 -24.04
C ARG A 178 -10.73 2.21 -25.42
N ASP A 179 -10.36 3.40 -25.85
CA ASP A 179 -10.82 3.97 -27.13
C ASP A 179 -10.21 3.21 -28.34
N GLU A 180 -9.05 2.59 -28.17
CA GLU A 180 -8.45 1.66 -29.13
C GLU A 180 -9.12 0.26 -29.15
N GLY A 181 -10.14 0.03 -28.31
CA GLY A 181 -10.91 -1.23 -28.29
C GLY A 181 -10.32 -2.32 -27.38
N VAL A 182 -9.31 -2.03 -26.54
CA VAL A 182 -8.80 -3.00 -25.58
C VAL A 182 -9.83 -3.26 -24.49
N ALA A 183 -10.03 -4.50 -24.09
CA ALA A 183 -10.80 -4.86 -22.90
C ALA A 183 -9.92 -4.71 -21.65
N LEU A 184 -10.31 -3.85 -20.71
CA LEU A 184 -9.51 -3.52 -19.55
C LEU A 184 -10.16 -4.03 -18.28
N LEU A 185 -9.40 -4.78 -17.45
CA LEU A 185 -9.78 -5.14 -16.09
C LEU A 185 -8.92 -4.32 -15.12
N TYR A 186 -9.55 -3.47 -14.33
CA TYR A 186 -8.88 -2.55 -13.42
C TYR A 186 -9.18 -2.90 -11.98
N ILE A 187 -8.16 -3.25 -11.21
CA ILE A 187 -8.28 -3.55 -9.79
C ILE A 187 -7.65 -2.41 -9.01
N SER A 188 -8.42 -1.75 -8.17
CA SER A 188 -7.97 -0.70 -7.27
C SER A 188 -8.86 -0.66 -6.04
N HIS A 189 -8.30 -0.27 -4.90
CA HIS A 189 -9.07 0.05 -3.71
C HIS A 189 -9.39 1.56 -3.61
N ARG A 190 -8.93 2.37 -4.59
CA ARG A 190 -9.16 3.82 -4.67
C ARG A 190 -10.44 4.09 -5.46
N LEU A 191 -11.53 4.39 -4.75
CA LEU A 191 -12.85 4.60 -5.34
C LEU A 191 -12.86 5.74 -6.38
N ASN A 192 -12.06 6.79 -6.18
CA ASN A 192 -11.96 7.90 -7.11
C ASN A 192 -11.40 7.46 -8.47
N GLU A 193 -10.42 6.55 -8.51
CA GLU A 193 -9.91 5.97 -9.75
C GLU A 193 -10.98 5.15 -10.46
N ILE A 194 -11.67 4.28 -9.71
CA ILE A 194 -12.75 3.44 -10.25
C ILE A 194 -13.83 4.29 -10.90
N ARG A 195 -14.28 5.34 -10.22
CA ARG A 195 -15.33 6.24 -10.76
C ARG A 195 -14.91 7.03 -11.98
N SER A 196 -13.64 7.45 -12.04
CA SER A 196 -13.12 8.25 -13.17
C SER A 196 -12.80 7.42 -14.40
N LEU A 197 -12.43 6.15 -14.25
CA LEU A 197 -11.92 5.31 -15.33
C LEU A 197 -12.92 4.23 -15.78
N CYS A 198 -13.66 3.64 -14.84
CA CYS A 198 -14.43 2.44 -15.09
C CYS A 198 -15.88 2.76 -15.45
N SER A 199 -16.47 1.94 -16.34
CA SER A 199 -17.87 2.02 -16.71
C SER A 199 -18.73 0.91 -16.11
N HIS A 200 -18.10 -0.13 -15.60
CA HIS A 200 -18.74 -1.32 -15.06
C HIS A 200 -17.96 -1.88 -13.88
N VAL A 201 -18.63 -2.55 -12.96
CA VAL A 201 -18.02 -3.12 -11.77
C VAL A 201 -18.54 -4.52 -11.48
N THR A 202 -17.63 -5.44 -11.20
CA THR A 202 -17.92 -6.72 -10.57
C THR A 202 -17.36 -6.70 -9.15
N VAL A 203 -18.17 -7.04 -8.17
CA VAL A 203 -17.76 -7.17 -6.76
C VAL A 203 -17.64 -8.64 -6.39
N LEU A 204 -16.45 -9.00 -5.92
CA LEU A 204 -16.15 -10.35 -5.44
C LEU A 204 -16.05 -10.35 -3.91
N LYS A 205 -16.82 -11.23 -3.27
CA LYS A 205 -16.79 -11.43 -1.81
C LYS A 205 -16.77 -12.91 -1.49
N ASP A 206 -15.85 -13.35 -0.64
CA ASP A 206 -15.68 -14.76 -0.23
C ASP A 206 -15.70 -15.77 -1.39
N GLY A 207 -15.11 -15.38 -2.52
CA GLY A 207 -15.04 -16.22 -3.73
C GLY A 207 -16.29 -16.24 -4.59
N VAL A 208 -17.31 -15.44 -4.27
CA VAL A 208 -18.58 -15.34 -5.02
C VAL A 208 -18.75 -13.93 -5.56
N VAL A 209 -19.29 -13.80 -6.76
CA VAL A 209 -19.70 -12.48 -7.32
C VAL A 209 -21.00 -12.05 -6.63
N THR A 210 -20.94 -10.95 -5.89
CA THR A 210 -22.08 -10.38 -5.15
C THR A 210 -22.79 -9.27 -5.92
N ALA A 211 -22.08 -8.60 -6.83
CA ALA A 211 -22.66 -7.60 -7.73
C ALA A 211 -21.90 -7.57 -9.06
N ASP A 212 -22.63 -7.31 -10.16
CA ASP A 212 -22.10 -7.09 -11.50
C ASP A 212 -23.01 -6.05 -12.18
N GLN A 213 -22.55 -4.78 -12.20
CA GLN A 213 -23.41 -3.66 -12.59
C GLN A 213 -22.66 -2.51 -13.27
N SER A 214 -23.41 -1.62 -13.93
CA SER A 214 -22.88 -0.38 -14.51
C SER A 214 -22.62 0.66 -13.42
N LEU A 215 -21.50 1.39 -13.54
CA LEU A 215 -21.12 2.46 -12.61
C LEU A 215 -21.82 3.80 -12.87
N SER A 216 -22.55 3.94 -13.98
CA SER A 216 -23.16 5.22 -14.39
C SER A 216 -24.16 5.81 -13.39
N ASN A 217 -24.68 5.01 -12.46
CA ASN A 217 -25.67 5.41 -11.47
C ASN A 217 -25.31 5.01 -10.03
N SER A 218 -24.08 4.53 -9.77
CA SER A 218 -23.71 4.01 -8.43
C SER A 218 -23.24 5.12 -7.53
N ASP A 219 -23.86 5.25 -6.36
CA ASP A 219 -23.40 6.08 -5.25
C ASP A 219 -22.07 5.51 -4.72
N PRO A 220 -21.09 6.36 -4.34
CA PRO A 220 -19.86 5.91 -3.66
C PRO A 220 -20.14 5.03 -2.44
N GLU A 221 -21.14 5.40 -1.64
CA GLU A 221 -21.56 4.63 -0.46
C GLU A 221 -22.11 3.26 -0.83
N GLU A 222 -22.82 3.13 -1.94
CA GLU A 222 -23.30 1.86 -2.45
C GLU A 222 -22.14 0.94 -2.86
N LEU A 223 -21.13 1.46 -3.57
CA LEU A 223 -19.96 0.69 -3.95
C LEU A 223 -19.20 0.15 -2.74
N VAL A 224 -19.01 1.00 -1.72
CA VAL A 224 -18.37 0.57 -0.47
C VAL A 224 -19.24 -0.44 0.27
N ARG A 225 -20.56 -0.25 0.32
CA ARG A 225 -21.49 -1.21 0.91
C ARG A 225 -21.43 -2.57 0.21
N LEU A 226 -21.35 -2.58 -1.12
CA LEU A 226 -21.19 -3.81 -1.90
C LEU A 226 -19.85 -4.50 -1.65
N MET A 227 -18.76 -3.73 -1.44
CA MET A 227 -17.44 -4.27 -1.13
C MET A 227 -17.36 -4.86 0.27
N VAL A 228 -17.85 -4.12 1.27
CA VAL A 228 -17.70 -4.42 2.69
C VAL A 228 -18.92 -5.17 3.24
N GLY A 229 -20.09 -5.00 2.62
CA GLY A 229 -21.35 -5.60 3.08
C GLY A 229 -21.92 -4.98 4.36
N ARG A 230 -21.44 -3.78 4.76
CA ARG A 230 -21.88 -2.99 5.92
C ARG A 230 -21.81 -1.51 5.60
N ASP A 231 -22.47 -0.66 6.38
CA ASP A 231 -22.44 0.79 6.22
C ASP A 231 -21.05 1.36 6.52
N THR A 232 -20.59 2.30 5.67
CA THR A 232 -19.29 2.98 5.79
C THR A 232 -19.13 3.83 7.03
N GLY A 233 -20.22 4.20 7.70
CA GLY A 233 -20.19 4.95 8.96
C GLY A 233 -19.39 4.28 10.09
N ASP A 234 -19.11 2.97 9.96
CA ASP A 234 -18.38 2.18 10.95
C ASP A 234 -16.88 2.01 10.66
N LEU A 235 -16.33 2.56 9.56
CA LEU A 235 -14.92 2.34 9.21
C LEU A 235 -13.98 3.08 10.16
N PHE A 236 -14.26 4.35 10.40
CA PHE A 236 -13.46 5.17 11.29
C PHE A 236 -14.11 5.24 12.69
N PRO A 237 -13.31 5.14 13.76
CA PRO A 237 -13.83 5.41 15.10
C PRO A 237 -14.33 6.85 15.18
N ALA A 238 -15.41 7.08 15.97
CA ALA A 238 -15.88 8.42 16.22
C ALA A 238 -14.72 9.28 16.75
N TRP A 239 -14.50 10.43 16.13
CA TRP A 239 -13.44 11.32 16.55
C TRP A 239 -13.73 11.85 17.97
N ARG A 240 -12.70 11.85 18.79
CA ARG A 240 -12.68 12.46 20.10
C ARG A 240 -11.25 12.86 20.44
N THR A 241 -11.05 13.99 21.09
CA THR A 241 -9.73 14.34 21.60
C THR A 241 -9.47 13.65 22.93
N SER A 242 -8.30 13.05 23.08
CA SER A 242 -7.81 12.46 24.32
C SER A 242 -6.56 13.20 24.83
N ALA A 243 -6.22 14.33 24.22
CA ALA A 243 -5.05 15.12 24.57
C ALA A 243 -5.11 15.61 26.03
N THR A 244 -4.10 15.24 26.83
CA THR A 244 -4.03 15.58 28.27
C THR A 244 -3.28 16.88 28.57
N GLY A 245 -2.67 17.51 27.52
CA GLY A 245 -1.81 18.69 27.68
C GLY A 245 -0.38 18.40 28.14
N GLU A 246 -0.05 17.17 28.55
CA GLU A 246 1.32 16.74 28.88
C GLU A 246 2.15 16.65 27.60
N LYS A 247 3.22 17.46 27.49
CA LYS A 247 4.09 17.45 26.32
C LYS A 247 4.94 16.20 26.24
N ARG A 248 4.86 15.49 25.12
CA ARG A 248 5.70 14.32 24.79
C ARG A 248 6.82 14.68 23.84
N ILE A 249 6.60 15.63 22.94
CA ILE A 249 7.58 16.12 21.98
C ILE A 249 7.55 17.65 21.99
N HIS A 250 8.75 18.24 22.07
CA HIS A 250 9.00 19.65 21.84
C HIS A 250 10.25 19.76 20.99
N ILE A 251 10.12 20.21 19.75
CA ILE A 251 11.21 20.29 18.78
C ILE A 251 11.16 21.63 18.07
N ARG A 252 12.34 22.26 17.91
CA ARG A 252 12.53 23.48 17.13
C ARG A 252 13.69 23.30 16.17
N GLY A 253 13.42 23.55 14.89
CA GLY A 253 14.42 23.59 13.85
C GLY A 253 15.07 22.24 13.56
N MET A 254 14.31 21.11 13.65
CA MET A 254 14.83 19.80 13.35
C MET A 254 15.06 19.63 11.85
N SER A 255 16.23 19.07 11.50
CA SER A 255 16.58 18.68 10.14
C SER A 255 17.11 17.25 10.11
N ALA A 256 16.61 16.45 9.14
CA ALA A 256 17.00 15.07 8.91
C ALA A 256 16.74 14.73 7.44
N GLY A 257 17.74 14.25 6.70
CA GLY A 257 17.60 13.99 5.27
C GLY A 257 17.03 15.18 4.50
N MET A 258 15.89 14.99 3.84
CA MET A 258 15.16 16.04 3.13
C MET A 258 14.36 16.97 4.05
N ALA A 259 14.01 16.54 5.26
CA ALA A 259 13.28 17.38 6.21
C ALA A 259 14.17 18.52 6.74
N GLN A 260 13.68 19.75 6.69
CA GLN A 260 14.43 20.95 7.01
C GLN A 260 13.67 21.89 7.93
N ASN A 261 14.31 22.28 9.04
CA ASN A 261 13.80 23.30 9.98
C ASN A 261 12.38 23.03 10.46
N VAL A 262 12.10 21.76 10.86
CA VAL A 262 10.79 21.32 11.30
C VAL A 262 10.60 21.65 12.79
N ASP A 263 9.51 22.36 13.11
CA ASP A 263 9.06 22.62 14.46
C ASP A 263 7.85 21.73 14.79
N MET A 264 7.86 21.09 15.97
CA MET A 264 6.76 20.23 16.43
C MET A 264 6.59 20.32 17.95
N ASP A 265 5.37 20.57 18.39
CA ASP A 265 4.91 20.31 19.75
C ASP A 265 3.88 19.18 19.67
N ALA A 266 3.96 18.19 20.57
CA ALA A 266 3.01 17.08 20.62
C ALA A 266 2.72 16.67 22.06
N ASN A 267 1.45 16.38 22.34
CA ASN A 267 0.98 16.06 23.68
C ASN A 267 0.58 14.58 23.79
N ALA A 268 0.57 14.09 25.02
CA ALA A 268 0.03 12.79 25.34
C ALA A 268 -1.47 12.74 24.97
N GLY A 269 -1.91 11.61 24.41
CA GLY A 269 -3.28 11.42 23.95
C GLY A 269 -3.59 11.99 22.57
N GLU A 270 -2.62 12.62 21.88
CA GLU A 270 -2.82 13.13 20.52
C GLU A 270 -2.56 12.05 19.45
N ILE A 271 -3.31 12.14 18.36
CA ILE A 271 -2.97 11.50 17.07
C ILE A 271 -2.63 12.64 16.10
N ILE A 272 -1.36 12.77 15.76
CA ILE A 272 -0.86 13.79 14.83
C ILE A 272 -0.62 13.16 13.48
N GLY A 273 -1.29 13.69 12.45
CA GLY A 273 -1.08 13.29 11.07
C GLY A 273 0.11 14.03 10.45
N ILE A 274 0.87 13.32 9.63
CA ILE A 274 1.85 13.90 8.71
C ILE A 274 1.36 13.64 7.30
N GLY A 275 1.03 14.71 6.57
CA GLY A 275 0.50 14.68 5.21
C GLY A 275 1.41 15.41 4.24
N GLY A 276 1.04 15.39 2.96
CA GLY A 276 1.75 16.03 1.86
C GLY A 276 1.96 15.09 0.69
N LEU A 277 2.61 15.57 -0.38
CA LEU A 277 2.97 14.72 -1.51
C LEU A 277 4.09 13.75 -1.09
N VAL A 278 4.07 12.53 -1.61
CA VAL A 278 5.07 11.49 -1.28
C VAL A 278 6.49 11.98 -1.62
N GLY A 279 7.47 11.68 -0.75
CA GLY A 279 8.87 12.01 -0.99
C GLY A 279 9.25 13.47 -0.66
N GLN A 280 8.48 14.15 0.17
CA GLN A 280 8.73 15.54 0.55
C GLN A 280 9.43 15.69 1.93
N GLY A 281 10.11 14.63 2.42
CA GLY A 281 10.86 14.63 3.68
C GLY A 281 10.10 14.16 4.91
N GLN A 282 8.84 13.74 4.76
CA GLN A 282 8.02 13.22 5.88
C GLN A 282 8.64 12.00 6.54
N GLU A 283 9.08 11.05 5.73
CA GLU A 283 9.71 9.80 6.20
C GLU A 283 11.05 10.08 6.87
N ASP A 284 11.87 10.96 6.29
CA ASP A 284 13.14 11.38 6.87
C ASP A 284 12.94 12.04 8.24
N PHE A 285 11.87 12.83 8.40
CA PHE A 285 11.49 13.40 9.69
C PHE A 285 11.18 12.31 10.72
N LEU A 286 10.38 11.30 10.39
CA LEU A 286 10.06 10.19 11.29
C LEU A 286 11.31 9.37 11.65
N LEU A 287 12.12 9.03 10.64
CA LEU A 287 13.36 8.28 10.84
C LEU A 287 14.38 9.04 11.67
N GLY A 288 14.47 10.36 11.47
CA GLY A 288 15.29 11.24 12.28
C GLY A 288 14.82 11.31 13.73
N LEU A 289 13.52 11.46 13.96
CA LEU A 289 12.93 11.46 15.31
C LEU A 289 13.18 10.12 16.03
N TYR A 290 13.19 9.03 15.28
CA TYR A 290 13.47 7.68 15.78
C TYR A 290 14.97 7.39 15.99
N GLY A 291 15.86 8.32 15.58
CA GLY A 291 17.31 8.12 15.68
C GLY A 291 17.91 7.15 14.65
N ALA A 292 17.17 6.90 13.54
CA ALA A 292 17.61 6.06 12.43
C ALA A 292 18.37 6.85 11.36
N LEU A 293 18.24 8.18 11.34
CA LEU A 293 19.00 9.09 10.47
C LEU A 293 19.77 10.12 11.29
N PRO A 294 20.91 10.61 10.77
CA PRO A 294 21.60 11.74 11.36
C PRO A 294 20.69 12.96 11.41
N THR A 295 20.59 13.58 12.59
CA THR A 295 19.67 14.71 12.83
C THR A 295 20.37 15.84 13.56
N ALA A 296 19.88 17.07 13.31
CA ALA A 296 20.20 18.25 14.10
C ALA A 296 18.90 18.97 14.46
N ALA A 297 18.87 19.60 15.63
CA ALA A 297 17.79 20.50 16.05
C ALA A 297 18.38 21.63 16.86
N ARG A 298 17.70 22.80 16.86
CA ARG A 298 18.07 23.93 17.73
C ARG A 298 17.70 23.61 19.17
N GLU A 299 16.53 23.01 19.35
CA GLU A 299 16.01 22.60 20.64
C GLU A 299 15.20 21.32 20.44
N ALA A 300 15.35 20.35 21.33
CA ALA A 300 14.54 19.13 21.32
C ALA A 300 14.38 18.58 22.73
N ILE A 301 13.15 18.25 23.08
CA ILE A 301 12.80 17.46 24.26
C ILE A 301 11.84 16.38 23.79
N VAL A 302 12.21 15.12 23.94
CA VAL A 302 11.42 13.96 23.51
C VAL A 302 11.31 12.98 24.66
N CYS A 303 10.10 12.67 25.11
CA CYS A 303 9.86 11.82 26.30
C CYS A 303 10.63 12.29 27.54
N GLY A 304 10.74 13.61 27.76
CA GLY A 304 11.50 14.18 28.88
C GLY A 304 13.03 14.14 28.72
N ASN A 305 13.57 13.57 27.66
CA ASN A 305 14.99 13.59 27.36
C ASN A 305 15.35 14.84 26.57
N ASN A 306 16.43 15.52 27.00
CA ASN A 306 16.98 16.66 26.25
C ASN A 306 17.77 16.18 25.05
N GLY A 307 17.44 16.71 23.86
CA GLY A 307 18.05 16.36 22.59
C GLY A 307 17.34 15.23 21.83
N LEU A 308 17.79 15.01 20.60
CA LEU A 308 17.32 13.94 19.72
C LEU A 308 18.14 12.66 19.95
N PHE A 309 17.52 11.51 19.66
CA PHE A 309 18.18 10.22 19.83
C PHE A 309 19.22 9.98 18.73
N LYS A 310 20.39 9.46 19.13
CA LYS A 310 21.50 9.14 18.21
C LYS A 310 21.46 7.70 17.70
N SER A 311 20.52 6.91 18.18
CA SER A 311 20.34 5.51 17.75
C SER A 311 18.91 5.04 18.03
N VAL A 312 18.47 4.07 17.25
CA VAL A 312 17.19 3.37 17.41
C VAL A 312 17.06 2.74 18.80
N GLY A 313 18.17 2.15 19.33
CA GLY A 313 18.15 1.57 20.67
C GLY A 313 17.88 2.58 21.76
N ALA A 314 18.45 3.81 21.67
CA ALA A 314 18.20 4.88 22.62
C ALA A 314 16.73 5.37 22.52
N ALA A 315 16.19 5.50 21.32
CA ALA A 315 14.78 5.87 21.12
C ALA A 315 13.83 4.82 21.70
N ASN A 316 14.09 3.53 21.46
CA ASN A 316 13.29 2.43 22.02
C ASN A 316 13.34 2.42 23.56
N ALA A 317 14.54 2.61 24.15
CA ALA A 317 14.69 2.69 25.60
C ALA A 317 13.94 3.88 26.22
N ALA A 318 13.79 4.99 25.48
CA ALA A 318 13.02 6.16 25.86
C ALA A 318 11.50 6.00 25.63
N GLY A 319 11.05 4.89 25.07
CA GLY A 319 9.64 4.59 24.85
C GLY A 319 9.10 5.00 23.47
N LEU A 320 9.96 5.17 22.46
CA LEU A 320 9.52 5.31 21.08
C LEU A 320 9.44 3.94 20.40
N ALA A 321 8.45 3.76 19.53
CA ALA A 321 8.35 2.62 18.63
C ALA A 321 8.10 3.12 17.20
N TYR A 322 8.65 2.42 16.21
CA TYR A 322 8.50 2.77 14.79
C TYR A 322 7.99 1.58 13.98
N VAL A 323 6.97 1.84 13.16
CA VAL A 323 6.41 0.87 12.21
C VAL A 323 6.65 1.39 10.80
N PRO A 324 7.46 0.69 9.99
CA PRO A 324 7.81 1.10 8.63
C PRO A 324 6.67 0.84 7.63
N ALA A 325 6.74 1.53 6.48
CA ALA A 325 5.79 1.35 5.39
C ALA A 325 5.92 -0.04 4.71
N ASP A 326 7.15 -0.53 4.55
CA ASP A 326 7.41 -1.86 3.99
C ASP A 326 7.64 -2.89 5.11
N ARG A 327 6.52 -3.49 5.56
CA ARG A 327 6.58 -4.53 6.60
C ARG A 327 7.38 -5.76 6.20
N LYS A 328 7.45 -6.07 4.89
CA LYS A 328 8.13 -7.29 4.42
C LYS A 328 9.65 -7.14 4.45
N ARG A 329 10.18 -5.95 4.19
CA ARG A 329 11.62 -5.68 4.14
C ARG A 329 12.18 -5.18 5.48
N GLU A 330 11.38 -4.38 6.21
CA GLU A 330 11.86 -3.62 7.36
C GLU A 330 11.10 -3.95 8.65
N GLY A 331 9.84 -4.40 8.51
CA GLY A 331 8.95 -4.60 9.65
C GLY A 331 9.02 -5.99 10.27
N LEU A 332 9.25 -7.04 9.49
CA LEU A 332 9.14 -8.44 9.90
C LEU A 332 10.30 -9.29 9.37
N VAL A 333 10.66 -10.32 10.09
CA VAL A 333 11.56 -11.38 9.63
C VAL A 333 10.69 -12.52 9.11
N LEU A 334 10.39 -12.50 7.80
CA LEU A 334 9.37 -13.34 7.16
C LEU A 334 9.53 -14.86 7.39
N PRO A 335 10.75 -15.46 7.36
CA PRO A 335 10.95 -16.88 7.64
C PRO A 335 10.77 -17.26 9.11
N HIS A 336 10.86 -16.29 10.03
CA HIS A 336 10.72 -16.54 11.46
C HIS A 336 9.26 -16.74 11.87
N SER A 337 9.07 -17.42 13.00
CA SER A 337 7.73 -17.66 13.55
C SER A 337 7.03 -16.36 13.95
N ILE A 338 5.68 -16.40 13.99
CA ILE A 338 4.87 -15.31 14.52
C ILE A 338 5.32 -14.93 15.93
N ALA A 339 5.52 -15.94 16.80
CA ALA A 339 6.00 -15.73 18.17
C ALA A 339 7.36 -15.01 18.23
N SER A 340 8.33 -15.42 17.39
CA SER A 340 9.64 -14.79 17.33
C SER A 340 9.55 -13.33 16.88
N ASN A 341 8.71 -13.03 15.88
CA ASN A 341 8.50 -11.65 15.41
C ASN A 341 7.84 -10.78 16.49
N LEU A 342 6.83 -11.29 17.21
CA LEU A 342 6.15 -10.56 18.29
C LEU A 342 7.08 -10.17 19.44
N LEU A 343 8.07 -11.01 19.74
CA LEU A 343 8.98 -10.78 20.86
C LEU A 343 10.27 -10.04 20.47
N LEU A 344 10.58 -9.95 19.18
CA LEU A 344 11.88 -9.49 18.68
C LEU A 344 12.37 -8.18 19.31
N PRO A 345 11.57 -7.09 19.42
CA PRO A 345 12.05 -5.86 20.04
C PRO A 345 12.18 -5.94 21.57
N SER A 346 11.57 -6.92 22.22
CA SER A 346 11.46 -7.04 23.68
C SER A 346 12.19 -8.23 24.26
N LEU A 347 13.03 -8.93 23.47
CA LEU A 347 13.74 -10.16 23.90
C LEU A 347 14.56 -9.97 25.17
N ASP A 348 15.20 -8.82 25.33
CA ASP A 348 16.02 -8.52 26.51
C ASP A 348 15.20 -8.54 27.81
N ARG A 349 13.91 -8.21 27.78
CA ARG A 349 13.00 -8.26 28.93
C ARG A 349 12.73 -9.70 29.41
N TYR A 350 12.90 -10.68 28.53
CA TYR A 350 12.66 -12.10 28.82
C TYR A 350 13.95 -12.91 28.92
N THR A 351 15.11 -12.23 28.87
CA THR A 351 16.42 -12.86 28.96
C THR A 351 17.09 -12.45 30.26
N ARG A 352 17.54 -13.43 31.03
CA ARG A 352 18.30 -13.19 32.26
C ARG A 352 19.57 -14.03 32.23
N HIS A 353 20.72 -13.39 32.43
CA HIS A 353 22.07 -14.06 32.36
C HIS A 353 22.27 -14.87 31.06
N GLY A 354 21.78 -14.38 29.93
CA GLY A 354 21.87 -15.07 28.63
C GLY A 354 20.85 -16.21 28.43
N LEU A 355 20.04 -16.53 29.44
CA LEU A 355 19.01 -17.57 29.35
C LEU A 355 17.62 -16.97 29.12
N ARG A 356 16.90 -17.49 28.15
CA ARG A 356 15.53 -17.07 27.81
C ARG A 356 14.51 -17.73 28.74
N ASN A 357 13.55 -16.96 29.24
CA ASN A 357 12.41 -17.46 29.99
C ASN A 357 11.24 -17.81 29.03
N THR A 358 11.31 -19.01 28.47
CA THR A 358 10.34 -19.48 27.44
C THR A 358 8.89 -19.53 27.97
N ALA A 359 8.67 -19.83 29.25
CA ALA A 359 7.34 -19.85 29.83
C ALA A 359 6.70 -18.44 29.87
N ASN A 360 7.48 -17.41 30.18
CA ASN A 360 6.99 -16.05 30.17
C ASN A 360 6.79 -15.55 28.75
N GLU A 361 7.69 -15.85 27.82
CA GLU A 361 7.55 -15.58 26.39
C GLU A 361 6.24 -16.13 25.83
N GLN A 362 5.94 -17.41 26.10
CA GLN A 362 4.70 -18.05 25.65
C GLN A 362 3.45 -17.36 26.18
N ARG A 363 3.46 -16.92 27.45
CA ARG A 363 2.32 -16.18 28.05
C ARG A 363 2.09 -14.84 27.34
N VAL A 364 3.17 -14.11 27.05
CA VAL A 364 3.10 -12.83 26.35
C VAL A 364 2.61 -13.01 24.92
N VAL A 365 3.16 -13.99 24.20
CA VAL A 365 2.72 -14.32 22.82
C VAL A 365 1.24 -14.70 22.79
N ALA A 366 0.78 -15.53 23.74
CA ALA A 366 -0.62 -15.94 23.82
C ALA A 366 -1.56 -14.71 24.01
N LYS A 367 -1.21 -13.80 24.96
CA LYS A 367 -1.97 -12.55 25.18
C LYS A 367 -2.00 -11.66 23.94
N LEU A 368 -0.87 -11.51 23.24
CA LEU A 368 -0.81 -10.70 22.01
C LEU A 368 -1.61 -11.33 20.89
N ALA A 369 -1.51 -12.63 20.69
CA ALA A 369 -2.26 -13.35 19.66
C ALA A 369 -3.78 -13.23 19.89
N GLU A 370 -4.23 -13.37 21.14
CA GLU A 370 -5.63 -13.16 21.54
C GLU A 370 -6.08 -11.72 21.27
N ARG A 371 -5.33 -10.71 21.77
CA ARG A 371 -5.64 -9.28 21.59
C ARG A 371 -5.76 -8.86 20.12
N LEU A 372 -4.98 -9.51 19.24
CA LEU A 372 -4.93 -9.22 17.80
C LEU A 372 -5.82 -10.13 16.97
N THR A 373 -6.51 -11.06 17.60
CA THR A 373 -7.33 -12.05 16.90
C THR A 373 -6.52 -12.84 15.85
N ILE A 374 -5.23 -13.10 16.14
CA ILE A 374 -4.38 -13.92 15.28
C ILE A 374 -4.79 -15.39 15.49
N ARG A 375 -5.51 -15.94 14.52
CA ARG A 375 -5.96 -17.34 14.56
C ARG A 375 -4.85 -18.26 14.08
N GLY A 376 -4.60 -19.36 14.81
CA GLY A 376 -3.70 -20.44 14.41
C GLY A 376 -2.44 -20.54 15.27
N ASP A 377 -1.57 -21.46 14.86
CA ASP A 377 -0.33 -21.77 15.58
C ASP A 377 0.71 -20.65 15.39
N THR A 378 1.11 -20.00 16.50
CA THR A 378 2.11 -18.93 16.51
C THR A 378 3.55 -19.41 16.24
N ALA A 379 3.78 -20.73 16.19
CA ALA A 379 5.06 -21.32 15.78
C ALA A 379 5.26 -21.28 14.24
N ARG A 380 4.19 -21.07 13.46
CA ARG A 380 4.28 -20.97 11.99
C ARG A 380 5.04 -19.71 11.56
N PRO A 381 5.74 -19.75 10.40
CA PRO A 381 6.39 -18.57 9.83
C PRO A 381 5.38 -17.45 9.56
N VAL A 382 5.77 -16.20 9.85
CA VAL A 382 4.89 -15.03 9.67
C VAL A 382 4.52 -14.79 8.19
N GLN A 383 5.34 -15.25 7.25
CA GLN A 383 5.02 -15.20 5.81
C GLN A 383 3.76 -16.01 5.42
N ALA A 384 3.33 -16.96 6.25
CA ALA A 384 2.11 -17.74 6.01
C ALA A 384 0.82 -16.97 6.35
N LEU A 385 0.93 -15.81 6.99
CA LEU A 385 -0.20 -14.95 7.31
C LEU A 385 -0.62 -14.09 6.11
N SER A 386 -1.91 -13.71 6.07
CA SER A 386 -2.40 -12.65 5.17
C SER A 386 -1.70 -11.32 5.45
N GLY A 387 -1.69 -10.41 4.45
CA GLY A 387 -1.08 -9.09 4.59
C GLY A 387 -1.59 -8.31 5.81
N GLY A 388 -2.90 -8.33 6.07
CA GLY A 388 -3.49 -7.69 7.24
C GLY A 388 -2.98 -8.28 8.56
N ASN A 389 -2.92 -9.61 8.67
CA ASN A 389 -2.39 -10.25 9.87
C ASN A 389 -0.87 -10.02 10.05
N GLN A 390 -0.10 -9.96 8.96
CA GLN A 390 1.31 -9.53 9.03
C GLN A 390 1.44 -8.12 9.59
N GLN A 391 0.57 -7.19 9.15
CA GLN A 391 0.57 -5.82 9.65
C GLN A 391 0.23 -5.75 11.13
N LYS A 392 -0.74 -6.53 11.59
CA LYS A 392 -1.05 -6.65 13.03
C LYS A 392 0.16 -7.12 13.82
N VAL A 393 0.92 -8.10 13.33
CA VAL A 393 2.16 -8.57 13.98
C VAL A 393 3.21 -7.45 14.01
N ALA A 394 3.38 -6.70 12.90
CA ALA A 394 4.34 -5.59 12.83
C ALA A 394 4.04 -4.44 13.81
N LEU A 395 2.76 -4.20 14.08
CA LEU A 395 2.32 -3.25 15.12
C LEU A 395 2.48 -3.84 16.53
N ALA A 396 2.03 -5.06 16.72
CA ALA A 396 1.93 -5.68 18.04
C ALA A 396 3.28 -6.03 18.68
N LYS A 397 4.32 -6.27 17.88
CA LYS A 397 5.66 -6.55 18.40
C LYS A 397 6.21 -5.45 19.33
N TRP A 398 5.66 -4.24 19.21
CA TRP A 398 6.02 -3.08 20.04
C TRP A 398 5.27 -3.03 21.37
N LEU A 399 4.08 -3.63 21.47
CA LEU A 399 3.24 -3.55 22.67
C LEU A 399 3.91 -4.05 23.96
N PRO A 400 4.76 -5.12 23.93
CA PRO A 400 5.47 -5.55 25.12
C PRO A 400 6.46 -4.51 25.68
N LEU A 401 6.91 -3.55 24.86
CA LEU A 401 7.77 -2.47 25.30
C LEU A 401 7.01 -1.32 25.97
N GLU A 402 5.68 -1.34 25.90
CA GLU A 402 4.80 -0.29 26.43
C GLU A 402 5.21 1.13 25.95
N PRO A 403 5.33 1.34 24.62
CA PRO A 403 5.82 2.61 24.12
C PRO A 403 4.88 3.75 24.49
N THR A 404 5.45 4.92 24.74
CA THR A 404 4.71 6.16 25.01
C THR A 404 4.45 6.97 23.74
N ILE A 405 5.29 6.75 22.70
CA ILE A 405 5.16 7.36 21.38
C ILE A 405 5.22 6.26 20.32
N LEU A 406 4.22 6.27 19.44
CA LEU A 406 4.16 5.35 18.30
C LEU A 406 4.30 6.15 16.99
N LEU A 407 5.38 5.93 16.28
CA LEU A 407 5.67 6.50 14.97
C LEU A 407 5.25 5.51 13.90
N LEU A 408 4.37 5.90 13.00
CA LEU A 408 3.78 5.04 12.00
C LEU A 408 3.99 5.61 10.60
N ASN A 409 4.55 4.81 9.71
CA ASN A 409 4.72 5.13 8.31
C ASN A 409 3.81 4.25 7.46
N ASP A 410 2.73 4.80 6.91
CA ASP A 410 1.72 4.11 6.10
C ASP A 410 1.27 2.75 6.70
N PRO A 411 0.82 2.70 7.98
CA PRO A 411 0.59 1.44 8.70
C PRO A 411 -0.54 0.59 8.12
N THR A 412 -1.35 1.12 7.23
CA THR A 412 -2.50 0.46 6.62
C THR A 412 -2.30 0.16 5.14
N ARG A 413 -1.08 0.40 4.62
CA ARG A 413 -0.77 0.15 3.22
C ARG A 413 -0.88 -1.33 2.87
N GLY A 414 -1.72 -1.63 1.86
CA GLY A 414 -1.89 -3.00 1.35
C GLY A 414 -2.56 -3.94 2.34
N VAL A 415 -3.44 -3.43 3.20
CA VAL A 415 -4.33 -4.22 4.05
C VAL A 415 -5.79 -4.01 3.65
N ASP A 416 -6.64 -4.98 3.99
CA ASP A 416 -8.08 -4.92 3.73
C ASP A 416 -8.79 -3.93 4.67
N ILE A 417 -10.03 -3.57 4.30
CA ILE A 417 -10.82 -2.56 5.01
C ILE A 417 -11.12 -2.97 6.46
N GLU A 418 -11.39 -4.27 6.71
CA GLU A 418 -11.66 -4.77 8.07
C GLU A 418 -10.41 -4.64 8.94
N THR A 419 -9.25 -5.02 8.41
CA THR A 419 -7.96 -4.83 9.09
C THR A 419 -7.65 -3.35 9.31
N LYS A 420 -7.94 -2.46 8.36
CA LYS A 420 -7.81 -1.00 8.53
C LYS A 420 -8.62 -0.53 9.74
N ARG A 421 -9.89 -0.92 9.82
CA ARG A 421 -10.76 -0.58 10.94
C ARG A 421 -10.20 -1.04 12.29
N GLU A 422 -9.70 -2.28 12.37
CA GLU A 422 -9.09 -2.80 13.59
C GLU A 422 -7.85 -2.00 13.99
N ILE A 423 -7.01 -1.62 13.03
CA ILE A 423 -5.84 -0.76 13.26
C ILE A 423 -6.28 0.61 13.77
N TYR A 424 -7.28 1.25 13.15
CA TYR A 424 -7.78 2.55 13.57
C TYR A 424 -8.31 2.54 15.01
N LEU A 425 -9.07 1.50 15.37
CA LEU A 425 -9.55 1.31 16.74
C LEU A 425 -8.38 1.11 17.71
N MET A 426 -7.33 0.40 17.30
CA MET A 426 -6.14 0.20 18.13
C MET A 426 -5.39 1.51 18.33
N LEU A 427 -5.20 2.34 17.29
CA LEU A 427 -4.53 3.64 17.39
C LEU A 427 -5.31 4.60 18.29
N ARG A 428 -6.64 4.64 18.16
CA ARG A 428 -7.47 5.48 19.03
C ARG A 428 -7.39 5.03 20.50
N ARG A 429 -7.46 3.73 20.78
CA ARG A 429 -7.25 3.20 22.14
C ARG A 429 -5.87 3.57 22.71
N PHE A 430 -4.85 3.52 21.89
CA PHE A 430 -3.50 3.89 22.27
C PHE A 430 -3.41 5.36 22.67
N ALA A 431 -4.07 6.25 21.93
CA ALA A 431 -4.20 7.66 22.30
C ALA A 431 -5.04 7.84 23.58
N ASP A 432 -6.16 7.15 23.72
CA ASP A 432 -7.02 7.19 24.92
C ASP A 432 -6.29 6.74 26.20
N GLU A 433 -5.27 5.89 26.07
CA GLU A 433 -4.37 5.50 27.18
C GLU A 433 -3.33 6.59 27.51
N GLY A 434 -3.44 7.80 26.94
CA GLY A 434 -2.53 8.92 27.19
C GLY A 434 -1.18 8.82 26.46
N LYS A 435 -1.12 8.04 25.38
CA LYS A 435 0.08 7.87 24.56
C LYS A 435 -0.03 8.72 23.28
N LEU A 436 1.11 9.07 22.69
CA LEU A 436 1.17 9.86 21.46
C LEU A 436 1.28 8.96 20.23
N VAL A 437 0.48 9.24 19.20
CA VAL A 437 0.60 8.63 17.88
C VAL A 437 1.02 9.70 16.86
N VAL A 438 2.07 9.43 16.09
CA VAL A 438 2.47 10.22 14.93
C VAL A 438 2.27 9.36 13.69
N LEU A 439 1.29 9.71 12.88
CA LEU A 439 0.82 8.94 11.73
C LEU A 439 1.20 9.63 10.42
N LEU A 440 2.18 9.10 9.72
CA LEU A 440 2.39 9.41 8.30
C LEU A 440 1.48 8.50 7.48
N SER A 441 0.61 9.09 6.68
CA SER A 441 -0.24 8.33 5.76
C SER A 441 -0.31 8.99 4.38
N SER A 442 -0.19 8.16 3.35
CA SER A 442 -0.47 8.52 1.96
C SER A 442 -1.98 8.49 1.64
N ASP A 443 -2.80 7.91 2.52
CA ASP A 443 -4.26 7.84 2.43
C ASP A 443 -4.87 9.05 3.16
N THR A 444 -5.23 10.08 2.41
CA THR A 444 -5.73 11.35 2.95
C THR A 444 -6.98 11.19 3.84
N PRO A 445 -7.98 10.33 3.53
CA PRO A 445 -9.07 10.01 4.43
C PRO A 445 -8.64 9.58 5.84
N GLU A 446 -7.56 8.81 5.97
CA GLU A 446 -7.03 8.41 7.29
C GLU A 446 -6.62 9.63 8.12
N LEU A 447 -5.91 10.57 7.47
CA LEU A 447 -5.49 11.80 8.13
C LEU A 447 -6.68 12.66 8.57
N VAL A 448 -7.72 12.75 7.74
CA VAL A 448 -8.92 13.55 8.02
C VAL A 448 -9.73 12.99 9.19
N HIS A 449 -9.91 11.66 9.22
CA HIS A 449 -10.84 11.04 10.17
C HIS A 449 -10.20 10.55 11.49
N LEU A 450 -8.88 10.30 11.50
CA LEU A 450 -8.20 9.77 12.69
C LEU A 450 -7.45 10.84 13.48
N CYS A 451 -6.93 11.88 12.81
CA CYS A 451 -5.99 12.79 13.43
C CYS A 451 -6.67 13.99 14.13
N ASP A 452 -6.09 14.42 15.24
CA ASP A 452 -6.50 15.65 15.94
C ASP A 452 -6.03 16.89 15.16
N ARG A 453 -4.90 16.77 14.46
CA ARG A 453 -4.36 17.74 13.51
C ARG A 453 -3.39 17.09 12.54
N VAL A 454 -3.19 17.73 11.40
CA VAL A 454 -2.29 17.28 10.34
C VAL A 454 -1.25 18.35 10.03
N MET A 455 0.02 17.94 10.08
CA MET A 455 1.17 18.75 9.64
C MET A 455 1.44 18.43 8.18
N VAL A 456 1.28 19.40 7.29
CA VAL A 456 1.43 19.21 5.84
C VAL A 456 2.84 19.60 5.42
N PHE A 457 3.55 18.64 4.83
CA PHE A 457 4.90 18.81 4.31
C PHE A 457 4.88 19.23 2.83
N ARG A 458 5.81 20.12 2.50
CA ARG A 458 6.18 20.48 1.14
C ARG A 458 7.65 20.90 1.10
N GLU A 459 8.40 20.32 0.16
CA GLU A 459 9.82 20.66 -0.05
C GLU A 459 10.65 20.61 1.25
N GLY A 460 10.43 19.56 2.04
CA GLY A 460 11.14 19.32 3.31
C GLY A 460 10.64 20.15 4.50
N ARG A 461 9.64 21.00 4.36
CA ARG A 461 9.18 21.92 5.41
C ARG A 461 7.69 21.72 5.71
N ILE A 462 7.29 22.06 6.93
CA ILE A 462 5.87 22.17 7.28
C ILE A 462 5.35 23.49 6.73
N VAL A 463 4.37 23.41 5.80
CA VAL A 463 3.74 24.58 5.18
C VAL A 463 2.40 24.92 5.80
N ALA A 464 1.76 23.97 6.49
CA ALA A 464 0.50 24.18 7.20
C ALA A 464 0.35 23.17 8.35
N THR A 465 -0.36 23.57 9.40
CA THR A 465 -0.88 22.67 10.43
C THR A 465 -2.39 22.87 10.50
N LEU A 466 -3.14 21.86 10.05
CA LEU A 466 -4.60 21.87 10.00
C LEU A 466 -5.15 21.14 11.23
N LYS A 467 -6.05 21.78 11.98
CA LYS A 467 -6.73 21.17 13.13
C LYS A 467 -8.00 20.45 12.68
N HIS A 468 -8.51 19.55 13.49
CA HIS A 468 -9.65 18.68 13.14
C HIS A 468 -10.84 19.43 12.51
N GLY A 469 -11.22 20.58 13.01
CA GLY A 469 -12.33 21.39 12.45
C GLY A 469 -12.07 21.94 11.03
N ASP A 470 -10.80 22.08 10.64
CA ASP A 470 -10.37 22.58 9.32
C ASP A 470 -9.86 21.45 8.42
N LEU A 471 -9.87 20.19 8.91
CA LEU A 471 -9.37 19.05 8.16
C LEU A 471 -10.36 18.66 7.07
N SER A 472 -9.87 18.64 5.84
CA SER A 472 -10.53 18.03 4.67
C SER A 472 -9.46 17.54 3.70
N GLU A 473 -9.80 16.58 2.87
CA GLU A 473 -8.89 16.12 1.81
C GLU A 473 -8.43 17.27 0.92
N GLU A 474 -9.37 18.14 0.54
CA GLU A 474 -9.06 19.32 -0.28
C GLU A 474 -8.08 20.26 0.43
N ALA A 475 -8.25 20.54 1.73
CA ALA A 475 -7.38 21.42 2.49
C ALA A 475 -5.94 20.87 2.56
N ILE A 476 -5.78 19.56 2.80
CA ILE A 476 -4.47 18.90 2.83
C ILE A 476 -3.78 18.98 1.47
N VAL A 477 -4.50 18.62 0.38
CA VAL A 477 -3.95 18.63 -0.99
C VAL A 477 -3.58 20.04 -1.42
N ARG A 478 -4.44 21.05 -1.16
CA ARG A 478 -4.16 22.46 -1.48
C ARG A 478 -2.91 22.96 -0.77
N ALA A 479 -2.77 22.66 0.53
CA ALA A 479 -1.57 23.03 1.30
C ALA A 479 -0.32 22.36 0.73
N ALA A 480 -0.38 21.06 0.41
CA ALA A 480 0.71 20.31 -0.19
C ALA A 480 1.16 20.86 -1.57
N MET A 481 0.21 21.40 -2.35
CA MET A 481 0.48 22.05 -3.64
C MET A 481 0.91 23.52 -3.50
N GLY A 482 0.85 24.11 -2.29
CA GLY A 482 1.18 25.53 -2.06
C GLY A 482 0.11 26.50 -2.57
N LEU A 483 -1.12 26.03 -2.75
CA LEU A 483 -2.24 26.86 -3.15
C LEU A 483 -2.82 27.57 -1.92
N LYS A 484 -2.97 28.89 -1.98
CA LYS A 484 -3.56 29.67 -0.88
C LYS A 484 -4.97 29.17 -0.56
N SER A 485 -5.32 29.08 0.75
CA SER A 485 -6.67 28.74 1.17
C SER A 485 -7.64 29.80 0.60
N SER A 486 -8.66 29.36 -0.12
CA SER A 486 -9.79 30.24 -0.40
C SER A 486 -10.56 30.43 0.91
N ARG A 487 -10.25 31.48 1.67
CA ARG A 487 -11.17 31.97 2.71
C ARG A 487 -12.50 32.24 1.98
N LYS A 488 -13.52 31.43 2.24
CA LYS A 488 -14.89 31.89 2.03
C LYS A 488 -15.03 33.12 2.93
N ALA A 489 -15.12 34.32 2.29
CA ALA A 489 -15.64 35.47 2.94
C ALA A 489 -17.05 35.09 3.42
N ALA A 490 -17.27 35.18 4.72
CA ALA A 490 -18.56 35.08 5.34
C ALA A 490 -19.36 36.36 5.04
#